data_c435de764ab88c60b07cf6df2f5561cc
#
_entry.id   c435de764ab88c60b07cf6df2f5561cc
#
_cell.length_a   1.000
_cell.length_b   1.000
_cell.length_c   1.000
_cell.angle_alpha   90.00
_cell.angle_beta   90.00
_cell.angle_gamma   90.00
#
_symmetry.space_group_name_H-M   'P 1'
#
loop_
_entity.id
_entity.type
_entity.pdbx_description
1 polymer ?
#
loop_
_entity_poly.entity_id
_entity_poly.type
_entity_poly.pdbx_seq_one_letter_code
_entity_poly.pdbx_strand_id
1 'polypeptide(L)'
;MHTPTLLRWAVVSAFLLCPTARAQVSLPGFELERLDVTLGRSSIVSGNGQLLVPGGMSVALAGQYQHLPLVLRNGERRLDLVRSRASALLAGSYGVLSWLELGIQLPVVLWQRGDDPSAVGLAPLASQGLGTPVLQARFGLLSQRAGQPVDLALDLAVGLPVGSSRALARDAGPRFQARATMGMPLGPLQSSLEAGVLLRSRNPLAPPSASGQALEVRLGALLATTGKQLRGELALRGAFAADASQPSIEVLAGGRMPLNPELELFALAGPGLGATPGTPIARVLLGVSFRREPPPRMEFLTEPVPRFRLEEAQTPKKEEVRPETVVPVPTRELMPSENPST
;
A
#
# COMPACT_ATOMS: atom_id res chain seq x y z
N MET A 1 -80.61 -8.94 20.47
CA MET A 1 -79.52 -9.06 19.52
C MET A 1 -78.95 -7.68 19.18
N HIS A 2 -78.02 -7.14 20.04
CA HIS A 2 -77.41 -5.85 19.79
C HIS A 2 -75.95 -5.90 20.22
N THR A 3 -75.06 -6.44 19.39
CA THR A 3 -73.65 -6.37 19.59
C THR A 3 -72.78 -6.38 18.31
N PRO A 4 -72.87 -5.33 17.47
CA PRO A 4 -71.76 -5.15 16.52
C PRO A 4 -71.05 -3.78 16.57
N THR A 5 -71.56 -2.82 17.36
CA THR A 5 -71.03 -1.43 17.29
C THR A 5 -69.72 -1.25 18.05
N LEU A 6 -69.52 -1.88 19.19
CA LEU A 6 -68.29 -1.75 19.98
C LEU A 6 -67.04 -2.37 19.31
N LEU A 7 -67.24 -3.47 18.55
CA LEU A 7 -66.15 -4.11 17.81
C LEU A 7 -65.62 -3.23 16.65
N ARG A 8 -66.55 -2.47 16.00
CA ARG A 8 -66.14 -1.55 14.92
C ARG A 8 -65.31 -0.38 15.42
N TRP A 9 -65.61 0.17 16.59
CA TRP A 9 -64.84 1.26 17.16
C TRP A 9 -63.47 0.78 17.71
N ALA A 10 -63.36 -0.42 18.22
CA ALA A 10 -62.07 -1.00 18.64
C ALA A 10 -61.08 -1.23 17.49
N VAL A 11 -61.58 -1.65 16.29
CA VAL A 11 -60.74 -1.82 15.10
C VAL A 11 -60.28 -0.48 14.55
N VAL A 12 -61.12 0.54 14.52
CA VAL A 12 -60.75 1.89 14.06
C VAL A 12 -59.75 2.54 15.00
N SER A 13 -59.91 2.37 16.33
CA SER A 13 -58.94 2.90 17.30
C SER A 13 -57.59 2.19 17.25
N ALA A 14 -57.53 0.89 16.92
CA ALA A 14 -56.28 0.16 16.73
C ALA A 14 -55.49 0.63 15.47
N PHE A 15 -56.21 1.07 14.42
CA PHE A 15 -55.54 1.63 13.23
C PHE A 15 -55.02 3.05 13.46
N LEU A 16 -55.65 3.84 14.32
CA LEU A 16 -55.22 5.20 14.65
C LEU A 16 -54.03 5.23 15.64
N LEU A 17 -53.78 4.15 16.36
CA LEU A 17 -52.68 4.00 17.28
C LEU A 17 -51.42 3.32 16.64
N CYS A 18 -51.48 2.98 15.34
CA CYS A 18 -50.31 2.46 14.64
C CYS A 18 -49.29 3.61 14.55
N PRO A 19 -48.19 3.60 15.35
CA PRO A 19 -47.14 4.61 15.19
C PRO A 19 -46.71 4.53 13.75
N THR A 20 -46.69 5.68 13.05
CA THR A 20 -46.14 5.79 11.71
C THR A 20 -44.68 5.31 11.79
N ALA A 21 -44.49 4.03 11.55
CA ALA A 21 -43.14 3.46 11.41
C ALA A 21 -42.49 4.18 10.23
N ARG A 22 -41.70 5.20 10.52
CA ARG A 22 -40.86 5.84 9.50
C ARG A 22 -39.90 4.77 9.04
N ALA A 23 -40.04 4.31 7.82
CA ALA A 23 -39.08 3.39 7.23
C ALA A 23 -37.71 4.09 7.21
N GLN A 24 -36.78 3.60 8.03
CA GLN A 24 -35.42 4.09 8.02
C GLN A 24 -34.74 3.62 6.73
N VAL A 25 -34.16 4.55 6.00
CA VAL A 25 -33.44 4.25 4.77
C VAL A 25 -32.02 3.78 5.13
N SER A 26 -31.66 2.57 4.74
CA SER A 26 -30.27 2.13 4.86
C SER A 26 -29.40 2.92 3.88
N LEU A 27 -28.24 3.38 4.34
CA LEU A 27 -27.23 3.96 3.43
C LEU A 27 -26.84 2.93 2.39
N PRO A 28 -26.84 3.28 1.10
CA PRO A 28 -26.26 2.43 0.07
C PRO A 28 -24.81 2.10 0.42
N GLY A 29 -24.34 0.93 0.02
CA GLY A 29 -22.98 0.49 0.31
C GLY A 29 -21.96 1.44 -0.33
N PHE A 30 -21.06 1.97 0.49
CA PHE A 30 -19.81 2.59 0.05
C PHE A 30 -18.71 2.27 1.07
N GLU A 31 -17.49 2.16 0.58
CA GLU A 31 -16.35 1.92 1.45
C GLU A 31 -15.79 3.24 1.94
N LEU A 32 -15.78 3.40 3.26
CA LEU A 32 -15.27 4.60 3.93
C LEU A 32 -13.74 4.64 3.96
N GLU A 33 -13.07 3.47 3.93
CA GLU A 33 -11.60 3.39 3.96
C GLU A 33 -11.01 3.89 2.63
N ARG A 34 -10.07 4.84 2.75
CA ARG A 34 -9.35 5.40 1.60
C ARG A 34 -7.87 5.06 1.59
N LEU A 35 -7.35 4.52 2.69
CA LEU A 35 -5.97 4.10 2.74
C LEU A 35 -5.80 2.80 1.98
N ASP A 36 -5.13 2.86 0.83
CA ASP A 36 -4.61 1.67 0.18
C ASP A 36 -3.27 1.32 0.78
N VAL A 37 -3.09 0.07 1.07
CA VAL A 37 -1.80 -0.44 1.50
C VAL A 37 -1.03 -1.03 0.32
N THR A 38 0.28 -0.89 0.40
CA THR A 38 1.20 -1.48 -0.56
C THR A 38 1.85 -2.68 0.09
N LEU A 39 1.84 -3.80 -0.62
CA LEU A 39 2.53 -5.03 -0.22
C LEU A 39 3.94 -5.05 -0.81
N GLY A 40 4.75 -6.00 -0.36
CA GLY A 40 6.10 -6.19 -0.89
C GLY A 40 7.19 -5.56 -0.03
N ARG A 41 8.21 -4.96 -0.67
CA ARG A 41 9.46 -4.55 0.02
C ARG A 41 9.45 -3.12 0.58
N SER A 42 8.44 -2.33 0.26
CA SER A 42 8.38 -0.92 0.61
C SER A 42 7.63 -0.63 1.92
N SER A 43 7.34 0.64 2.15
CA SER A 43 6.39 1.07 3.17
C SER A 43 5.01 0.48 2.92
N ILE A 44 4.27 0.23 3.99
CA ILE A 44 2.88 -0.25 3.89
C ILE A 44 1.95 0.83 3.29
N VAL A 45 2.33 2.09 3.38
CA VAL A 45 1.49 3.23 2.91
C VAL A 45 1.79 3.63 1.47
N SER A 46 3.00 3.39 0.97
CA SER A 46 3.39 3.77 -0.40
C SER A 46 4.41 2.80 -0.97
N GLY A 47 4.20 2.38 -2.20
CA GLY A 47 5.10 1.51 -2.94
C GLY A 47 6.36 2.25 -3.39
N ASN A 48 7.45 1.50 -3.56
CA ASN A 48 8.69 2.00 -4.16
C ASN A 48 9.05 1.30 -5.48
N GLY A 49 8.11 0.59 -6.10
CA GLY A 49 8.34 -0.11 -7.36
C GLY A 49 9.10 -1.43 -7.26
N GLN A 50 9.67 -1.77 -6.10
CA GLN A 50 10.38 -3.04 -5.91
C GLN A 50 9.43 -4.21 -5.73
N LEU A 51 9.67 -5.30 -6.45
CA LEU A 51 8.96 -6.55 -6.30
C LEU A 51 9.71 -7.50 -5.37
N LEU A 52 8.99 -8.45 -4.79
CA LEU A 52 9.57 -9.62 -4.17
C LEU A 52 10.31 -10.46 -5.22
N VAL A 53 11.41 -11.09 -4.82
CA VAL A 53 12.07 -12.07 -5.69
C VAL A 53 11.18 -13.29 -5.91
N PRO A 54 11.35 -14.06 -6.99
CA PRO A 54 10.61 -15.30 -7.21
C PRO A 54 10.70 -16.24 -6.00
N GLY A 55 9.55 -16.70 -5.51
CA GLY A 55 9.45 -17.52 -4.29
C GLY A 55 9.51 -16.72 -2.97
N GLY A 56 9.70 -15.40 -3.04
CA GLY A 56 9.61 -14.52 -1.88
C GLY A 56 8.17 -14.31 -1.44
N MET A 57 7.95 -14.14 -0.14
CA MET A 57 6.64 -13.88 0.44
C MET A 57 6.70 -12.74 1.44
N SER A 58 5.61 -12.01 1.54
CA SER A 58 5.41 -10.98 2.56
C SER A 58 4.01 -11.09 3.14
N VAL A 59 3.89 -10.97 4.46
CA VAL A 59 2.62 -10.92 5.17
C VAL A 59 2.66 -9.75 6.13
N ALA A 60 1.60 -8.95 6.17
CA ALA A 60 1.49 -7.83 7.08
C ALA A 60 0.14 -7.86 7.81
N LEU A 61 0.18 -7.55 9.11
CA LEU A 61 -0.98 -7.26 9.91
C LEU A 61 -0.88 -5.80 10.37
N ALA A 62 -1.85 -4.99 9.99
CA ALA A 62 -1.93 -3.59 10.35
C ALA A 62 -3.22 -3.31 11.11
N GLY A 63 -3.12 -2.60 12.21
CA GLY A 63 -4.23 -1.97 12.91
C GLY A 63 -4.23 -0.48 12.66
N GLN A 64 -5.39 0.13 12.51
CA GLN A 64 -5.51 1.57 12.35
C GLN A 64 -6.67 2.14 13.16
N TYR A 65 -6.48 3.37 13.61
CA TYR A 65 -7.51 4.19 14.24
C TYR A 65 -7.71 5.47 13.43
N GLN A 66 -8.96 5.84 13.25
CA GLN A 66 -9.39 7.04 12.53
C GLN A 66 -10.29 7.89 13.43
N HIS A 67 -10.00 9.18 13.49
CA HIS A 67 -10.83 10.16 14.17
C HIS A 67 -11.62 11.00 13.16
N LEU A 68 -12.95 11.04 13.33
CA LEU A 68 -13.89 11.79 12.48
C LEU A 68 -13.76 11.50 10.96
N PRO A 69 -13.78 10.21 10.53
CA PRO A 69 -13.68 9.90 9.10
C PRO A 69 -14.97 10.20 8.32
N LEU A 70 -16.12 10.41 8.99
CA LEU A 70 -17.36 10.74 8.32
C LEU A 70 -18.22 11.72 9.15
N VAL A 71 -18.34 12.93 8.63
CA VAL A 71 -19.17 14.00 9.19
C VAL A 71 -20.15 14.48 8.13
N LEU A 72 -21.44 14.41 8.45
CA LEU A 72 -22.48 14.99 7.63
C LEU A 72 -22.78 16.41 8.10
N ARG A 73 -22.95 17.34 7.16
CA ARG A 73 -23.37 18.71 7.44
C ARG A 73 -24.60 19.05 6.60
N ASN A 74 -25.59 19.61 7.25
CA ASN A 74 -26.79 20.13 6.58
C ASN A 74 -27.12 21.50 7.19
N GLY A 75 -26.67 22.56 6.54
CA GLY A 75 -26.69 23.91 7.11
C GLY A 75 -25.86 23.96 8.41
N GLU A 76 -26.49 24.41 9.49
CA GLU A 76 -25.86 24.52 10.81
C GLU A 76 -25.80 23.19 11.57
N ARG A 77 -26.54 22.18 11.13
CA ARG A 77 -26.57 20.86 11.78
C ARG A 77 -25.36 20.07 11.35
N ARG A 78 -24.63 19.60 12.36
CA ARG A 78 -23.50 18.67 12.21
C ARG A 78 -23.86 17.34 12.85
N LEU A 79 -23.60 16.24 12.15
CA LEU A 79 -23.75 14.87 12.61
C LEU A 79 -22.44 14.13 12.36
N ASP A 80 -21.77 13.72 13.43
CA ASP A 80 -20.54 12.94 13.36
C ASP A 80 -20.93 11.45 13.16
N LEU A 81 -21.32 11.09 11.94
CA LEU A 81 -21.88 9.78 11.62
C LEU A 81 -20.92 8.64 11.95
N VAL A 82 -19.63 8.84 11.73
CA VAL A 82 -18.56 8.00 12.27
C VAL A 82 -17.55 8.94 12.94
N ARG A 83 -17.58 8.97 14.29
CA ARG A 83 -16.65 9.79 15.07
C ARG A 83 -15.32 9.07 15.28
N SER A 84 -15.37 7.78 15.49
CA SER A 84 -14.20 6.96 15.77
C SER A 84 -14.34 5.61 15.07
N ARG A 85 -13.27 5.15 14.44
CA ARG A 85 -13.23 3.86 13.73
C ARG A 85 -11.88 3.19 13.97
N ALA A 86 -11.92 1.93 14.38
CA ALA A 86 -10.78 1.06 14.43
C ALA A 86 -10.96 -0.06 13.41
N SER A 87 -9.96 -0.33 12.61
CA SER A 87 -9.95 -1.42 11.64
C SER A 87 -8.61 -2.14 11.63
N ALA A 88 -8.63 -3.38 11.19
CA ALA A 88 -7.46 -4.19 10.95
C ALA A 88 -7.39 -4.60 9.49
N LEU A 89 -6.19 -4.82 9.00
CA LEU A 89 -5.91 -5.30 7.67
C LEU A 89 -4.92 -6.44 7.75
N LEU A 90 -5.31 -7.60 7.23
CA LEU A 90 -4.39 -8.68 6.92
C LEU A 90 -4.06 -8.60 5.42
N ALA A 91 -2.78 -8.60 5.09
CA ALA A 91 -2.33 -8.48 3.72
C ALA A 91 -1.18 -9.46 3.46
N GLY A 92 -1.14 -10.05 2.27
CA GLY A 92 -0.11 -10.99 1.87
C GLY A 92 0.26 -10.82 0.41
N SER A 93 1.53 -11.04 0.06
CA SER A 93 1.99 -11.08 -1.31
C SER A 93 3.04 -12.16 -1.54
N TYR A 94 3.14 -12.60 -2.79
CA TYR A 94 4.04 -13.65 -3.24
C TYR A 94 4.67 -13.29 -4.58
N GLY A 95 5.98 -13.35 -4.65
CA GLY A 95 6.76 -13.15 -5.87
C GLY A 95 6.68 -14.41 -6.73
N VAL A 96 5.90 -14.36 -7.80
CA VAL A 96 5.70 -15.49 -8.72
C VAL A 96 6.84 -15.57 -9.73
N LEU A 97 7.14 -14.43 -10.36
CA LEU A 97 8.21 -14.27 -11.35
C LEU A 97 9.05 -13.04 -11.00
N SER A 98 10.19 -12.85 -11.62
CA SER A 98 11.03 -11.67 -11.40
C SER A 98 10.32 -10.34 -11.73
N TRP A 99 9.27 -10.40 -12.55
CA TRP A 99 8.46 -9.26 -12.99
C TRP A 99 7.00 -9.33 -12.54
N LEU A 100 6.57 -10.38 -11.80
CA LEU A 100 5.18 -10.56 -11.34
C LEU A 100 5.10 -10.92 -9.87
N GLU A 101 4.38 -10.13 -9.10
CA GLU A 101 3.99 -10.37 -7.72
C GLU A 101 2.47 -10.39 -7.60
N LEU A 102 1.89 -11.35 -6.90
CA LEU A 102 0.48 -11.43 -6.59
C LEU A 102 0.24 -11.09 -5.12
N GLY A 103 -0.88 -10.43 -4.84
CA GLY A 103 -1.23 -10.02 -3.50
C GLY A 103 -2.71 -10.13 -3.18
N ILE A 104 -3.01 -10.22 -1.88
CA ILE A 104 -4.36 -10.22 -1.33
C ILE A 104 -4.42 -9.33 -0.10
N GLN A 105 -5.54 -8.65 0.10
CA GLN A 105 -5.81 -7.83 1.26
C GLN A 105 -7.19 -8.13 1.82
N LEU A 106 -7.30 -8.29 3.13
CA LEU A 106 -8.52 -8.59 3.86
C LEU A 106 -8.72 -7.57 4.98
N PRO A 107 -9.43 -6.46 4.72
CA PRO A 107 -9.74 -5.46 5.74
C PRO A 107 -10.92 -5.89 6.60
N VAL A 108 -10.89 -5.51 7.88
CA VAL A 108 -11.96 -5.76 8.86
C VAL A 108 -12.17 -4.50 9.69
N VAL A 109 -13.42 -4.06 9.82
CA VAL A 109 -13.80 -3.05 10.81
C VAL A 109 -13.99 -3.74 12.14
N LEU A 110 -13.10 -3.45 13.09
CA LEU A 110 -13.14 -4.02 14.42
C LEU A 110 -14.18 -3.32 15.30
N TRP A 111 -14.31 -2.00 15.09
CA TRP A 111 -15.17 -1.18 15.90
C TRP A 111 -15.34 0.21 15.26
N GLN A 112 -16.56 0.73 15.29
CA GLN A 112 -16.85 2.13 14.98
C GLN A 112 -17.99 2.68 15.82
N ARG A 113 -17.93 4.00 16.08
CA ARG A 113 -18.92 4.76 16.84
C ARG A 113 -19.14 6.13 16.20
N GLY A 114 -20.35 6.63 16.33
CA GLY A 114 -20.76 7.97 15.91
C GLY A 114 -22.06 8.37 16.56
N ASP A 115 -22.64 9.43 16.06
CA ASP A 115 -23.96 9.90 16.49
C ASP A 115 -25.06 9.00 15.91
N ASP A 116 -26.24 9.01 16.56
CA ASP A 116 -27.37 8.23 16.07
C ASP A 116 -27.91 8.79 14.76
N PRO A 117 -27.87 8.05 13.65
CA PRO A 117 -28.34 8.50 12.35
C PRO A 117 -29.87 8.50 12.24
N SER A 118 -30.62 7.93 13.18
CA SER A 118 -32.08 7.87 13.18
C SER A 118 -32.71 9.25 13.15
N ALA A 119 -32.06 10.25 13.77
CA ALA A 119 -32.50 11.65 13.77
C ALA A 119 -32.59 12.27 12.35
N VAL A 120 -31.90 11.72 11.36
CA VAL A 120 -31.93 12.12 9.96
C VAL A 120 -32.59 11.06 9.07
N GLY A 121 -33.31 10.09 9.65
CA GLY A 121 -34.06 9.05 8.94
C GLY A 121 -33.20 7.93 8.36
N LEU A 122 -31.93 7.83 8.76
CA LEU A 122 -31.02 6.76 8.33
C LEU A 122 -31.05 5.58 9.33
N ALA A 123 -30.86 4.38 8.80
CA ALA A 123 -30.73 3.19 9.63
C ALA A 123 -29.40 3.18 10.40
N PRO A 124 -29.35 2.60 11.62
CA PRO A 124 -28.15 2.49 12.41
C PRO A 124 -27.02 1.76 11.66
N LEU A 125 -25.79 2.27 11.82
CA LEU A 125 -24.60 1.62 11.28
C LEU A 125 -24.24 0.39 12.14
N ALA A 126 -23.68 -0.64 11.48
CA ALA A 126 -23.08 -1.75 12.18
C ALA A 126 -21.72 -1.31 12.78
N SER A 127 -21.48 -1.70 14.04
CA SER A 127 -20.22 -1.37 14.72
C SER A 127 -19.02 -2.15 14.20
N GLN A 128 -19.25 -3.30 13.57
CA GLN A 128 -18.22 -4.21 13.07
C GLN A 128 -18.60 -4.73 11.68
N GLY A 129 -17.60 -5.17 10.90
CA GLY A 129 -17.88 -5.78 9.61
C GLY A 129 -16.62 -6.15 8.84
N LEU A 130 -16.76 -7.12 7.95
CA LEU A 130 -15.75 -7.42 6.95
C LEU A 130 -15.71 -6.29 5.93
N GLY A 131 -14.51 -5.86 5.55
CA GLY A 131 -14.32 -4.91 4.45
C GLY A 131 -14.23 -5.58 3.09
N THR A 132 -13.99 -4.78 2.06
CA THR A 132 -13.81 -5.25 0.68
C THR A 132 -12.50 -6.02 0.53
N PRO A 133 -12.51 -7.35 0.28
CA PRO A 133 -11.29 -8.06 -0.07
C PRO A 133 -10.73 -7.53 -1.40
N VAL A 134 -9.40 -7.41 -1.49
CA VAL A 134 -8.71 -6.93 -2.69
C VAL A 134 -7.74 -7.96 -3.17
N LEU A 135 -7.81 -8.29 -4.47
CA LEU A 135 -6.81 -9.07 -5.19
C LEU A 135 -5.95 -8.11 -6.00
N GLN A 136 -4.65 -8.33 -6.02
CA GLN A 136 -3.70 -7.44 -6.66
C GLN A 136 -2.67 -8.23 -7.45
N ALA A 137 -2.32 -7.71 -8.64
CA ALA A 137 -1.17 -8.14 -9.42
C ALA A 137 -0.24 -6.94 -9.63
N ARG A 138 1.03 -7.11 -9.34
CA ARG A 138 2.07 -6.10 -9.51
C ARG A 138 3.05 -6.56 -10.57
N PHE A 139 3.30 -5.69 -11.55
CA PHE A 139 4.18 -5.92 -12.70
C PHE A 139 5.41 -5.02 -12.56
N GLY A 140 6.61 -5.60 -12.45
CA GLY A 140 7.86 -4.88 -12.45
C GLY A 140 8.23 -4.47 -13.88
N LEU A 141 8.36 -3.18 -14.10
CA LEU A 141 8.71 -2.60 -15.41
C LEU A 141 10.19 -2.25 -15.49
N LEU A 142 10.74 -1.66 -14.43
CA LEU A 142 12.16 -1.35 -14.28
C LEU A 142 12.63 -1.82 -12.90
N SER A 143 13.88 -2.24 -12.80
CA SER A 143 14.46 -2.69 -11.53
C SER A 143 15.90 -2.26 -11.38
N GLN A 144 16.22 -1.64 -10.25
CA GLN A 144 17.60 -1.30 -9.89
C GLN A 144 18.48 -2.56 -9.74
N ARG A 145 17.90 -3.70 -9.38
CA ARG A 145 18.61 -4.98 -9.35
C ARG A 145 19.07 -5.44 -10.73
N ALA A 146 18.36 -4.99 -11.79
CA ALA A 146 18.74 -5.22 -13.18
C ALA A 146 19.59 -4.08 -13.75
N GLY A 147 20.15 -3.21 -12.91
CA GLY A 147 21.01 -2.10 -13.32
C GLY A 147 20.27 -0.85 -13.82
N GLN A 148 18.95 -0.77 -13.64
CA GLN A 148 18.18 0.42 -14.00
C GLN A 148 18.32 1.51 -12.92
N PRO A 149 18.16 2.81 -13.26
CA PRO A 149 18.34 3.90 -12.30
C PRO A 149 17.21 3.96 -11.24
N VAL A 150 16.05 3.40 -11.55
CA VAL A 150 14.86 3.42 -10.69
C VAL A 150 14.20 2.05 -10.66
N ASP A 151 13.43 1.79 -9.61
CA ASP A 151 12.44 0.73 -9.60
C ASP A 151 11.10 1.30 -10.05
N LEU A 152 10.42 0.65 -11.00
CA LEU A 152 9.11 1.05 -11.50
C LEU A 152 8.22 -0.18 -11.59
N ALA A 153 7.02 -0.09 -11.02
CA ALA A 153 6.01 -1.14 -11.10
C ALA A 153 4.64 -0.58 -11.45
N LEU A 154 3.82 -1.41 -12.09
CA LEU A 154 2.39 -1.19 -12.33
C LEU A 154 1.60 -2.16 -11.47
N ASP A 155 0.75 -1.64 -10.60
CA ASP A 155 -0.18 -2.40 -9.76
C ASP A 155 -1.57 -2.38 -10.40
N LEU A 156 -2.17 -3.55 -10.60
CA LEU A 156 -3.57 -3.71 -10.96
C LEU A 156 -4.28 -4.42 -9.83
N ALA A 157 -5.41 -3.88 -9.37
CA ALA A 157 -6.15 -4.46 -8.26
C ALA A 157 -7.66 -4.46 -8.52
N VAL A 158 -8.33 -5.47 -7.98
CA VAL A 158 -9.77 -5.61 -7.99
C VAL A 158 -10.27 -5.83 -6.56
N GLY A 159 -11.20 -4.98 -6.13
CA GLY A 159 -11.93 -5.13 -4.87
C GLY A 159 -13.26 -5.82 -5.12
N LEU A 160 -13.48 -6.91 -4.41
CA LEU A 160 -14.69 -7.72 -4.54
C LEU A 160 -15.82 -7.10 -3.72
N PRO A 161 -17.08 -6.98 -4.24
CA PRO A 161 -18.18 -6.39 -3.51
C PRO A 161 -18.75 -7.32 -2.42
N VAL A 162 -17.84 -7.89 -1.63
CA VAL A 162 -18.10 -8.75 -0.47
C VAL A 162 -17.76 -7.95 0.77
N GLY A 163 -18.56 -8.06 1.82
CA GLY A 163 -18.34 -7.32 3.06
C GLY A 163 -19.61 -6.63 3.57
N SER A 164 -19.49 -5.82 4.61
CA SER A 164 -20.60 -5.19 5.29
C SER A 164 -20.88 -3.76 4.78
N SER A 165 -21.96 -3.59 4.03
CA SER A 165 -22.44 -2.25 3.65
C SER A 165 -22.88 -1.43 4.86
N ARG A 166 -23.49 -2.06 5.88
CA ARG A 166 -23.91 -1.40 7.12
C ARG A 166 -22.76 -0.91 7.99
N ALA A 167 -21.55 -1.50 7.84
CA ALA A 167 -20.33 -1.01 8.48
C ALA A 167 -19.57 0.01 7.61
N LEU A 168 -20.14 0.48 6.49
CA LEU A 168 -19.47 1.34 5.51
C LEU A 168 -18.10 0.78 5.10
N ALA A 169 -18.08 -0.51 4.83
CA ALA A 169 -16.85 -1.27 4.55
C ALA A 169 -16.89 -2.01 3.23
N ARG A 170 -17.87 -1.68 2.37
CA ARG A 170 -18.06 -2.28 1.06
C ARG A 170 -18.71 -1.29 0.09
N ASP A 171 -18.19 -1.20 -1.11
CA ASP A 171 -18.84 -0.51 -2.21
C ASP A 171 -20.07 -1.30 -2.74
N ALA A 172 -20.98 -0.63 -3.41
CA ALA A 172 -22.16 -1.26 -3.99
C ALA A 172 -21.82 -2.25 -5.11
N GLY A 173 -20.70 -2.04 -5.81
CA GLY A 173 -20.17 -2.90 -6.86
C GLY A 173 -18.68 -3.17 -6.71
N PRO A 174 -18.07 -3.90 -7.65
CA PRO A 174 -16.64 -4.11 -7.68
C PRO A 174 -15.92 -2.78 -7.89
N ARG A 175 -14.68 -2.69 -7.38
CA ARG A 175 -13.78 -1.58 -7.64
C ARG A 175 -12.55 -2.05 -8.40
N PHE A 176 -12.05 -1.21 -9.28
CA PHE A 176 -10.85 -1.49 -10.07
C PHE A 176 -9.84 -0.38 -9.85
N GLN A 177 -8.60 -0.76 -9.68
CA GLN A 177 -7.51 0.18 -9.46
C GLN A 177 -6.35 -0.13 -10.37
N ALA A 178 -5.77 0.91 -10.96
CA ALA A 178 -4.46 0.85 -11.62
C ALA A 178 -3.57 1.92 -11.00
N ARG A 179 -2.34 1.55 -10.65
CA ARG A 179 -1.39 2.45 -9.97
C ARG A 179 0.02 2.16 -10.45
N ALA A 180 0.73 3.20 -10.87
CA ALA A 180 2.17 3.17 -11.11
C ALA A 180 2.90 3.61 -9.83
N THR A 181 3.96 2.89 -9.48
CA THR A 181 4.82 3.18 -8.33
C THR A 181 6.26 3.23 -8.79
N MET A 182 6.97 4.31 -8.44
CA MET A 182 8.37 4.51 -8.78
C MET A 182 9.17 4.78 -7.52
N GLY A 183 10.35 4.19 -7.40
CA GLY A 183 11.26 4.41 -6.28
C GLY A 183 12.69 4.60 -6.72
N MET A 184 13.40 5.48 -6.01
CA MET A 184 14.82 5.71 -6.21
C MET A 184 15.52 6.06 -4.90
N PRO A 185 16.79 5.68 -4.74
CA PRO A 185 17.62 6.14 -3.63
C PRO A 185 18.02 7.60 -3.85
N LEU A 186 17.95 8.40 -2.78
CA LEU A 186 18.42 9.79 -2.74
C LEU A 186 19.44 9.93 -1.59
N GLY A 187 20.66 9.44 -1.82
CA GLY A 187 21.69 9.39 -0.78
C GLY A 187 21.26 8.53 0.42
N PRO A 188 21.13 9.10 1.64
CA PRO A 188 20.69 8.36 2.82
C PRO A 188 19.17 8.13 2.88
N LEU A 189 18.42 8.59 1.89
CA LEU A 189 16.97 8.48 1.82
C LEU A 189 16.55 7.55 0.68
N GLN A 190 15.43 6.88 0.86
CA GLN A 190 14.66 6.23 -0.18
C GLN A 190 13.45 7.11 -0.48
N SER A 191 13.31 7.54 -1.72
CA SER A 191 12.11 8.25 -2.17
C SER A 191 11.22 7.32 -2.97
N SER A 192 9.91 7.58 -2.93
CA SER A 192 8.98 6.98 -3.88
C SER A 192 7.87 7.94 -4.25
N LEU A 193 7.35 7.73 -5.46
CA LEU A 193 6.20 8.43 -6.01
C LEU A 193 5.19 7.38 -6.47
N GLU A 194 3.90 7.68 -6.29
CA GLU A 194 2.82 6.87 -6.82
C GLU A 194 1.77 7.74 -7.50
N ALA A 195 1.23 7.24 -8.61
CA ALA A 195 0.10 7.83 -9.29
C ALA A 195 -0.82 6.73 -9.77
N GLY A 196 -2.13 6.91 -9.60
CA GLY A 196 -3.07 5.87 -9.96
C GLY A 196 -4.49 6.39 -10.12
N VAL A 197 -5.34 5.50 -10.59
CA VAL A 197 -6.76 5.73 -10.76
C VAL A 197 -7.54 4.61 -10.07
N LEU A 198 -8.64 4.99 -9.42
CA LEU A 198 -9.60 4.07 -8.84
C LEU A 198 -10.96 4.32 -9.49
N LEU A 199 -11.54 3.27 -10.06
CA LEU A 199 -12.91 3.22 -10.53
C LEU A 199 -13.74 2.44 -9.51
N ARG A 200 -14.77 3.07 -8.95
CA ARG A 200 -15.65 2.48 -7.93
C ARG A 200 -17.10 2.91 -8.12
N SER A 201 -18.00 2.24 -7.44
CA SER A 201 -19.38 2.71 -7.35
C SER A 201 -19.42 4.11 -6.72
N ARG A 202 -20.27 4.97 -7.25
CA ARG A 202 -20.41 6.33 -6.78
C ARG A 202 -20.75 6.37 -5.31
N ASN A 203 -20.20 7.35 -4.60
CA ASN A 203 -20.57 7.61 -3.21
C ASN A 203 -22.01 8.14 -3.15
N PRO A 204 -22.92 7.48 -2.43
CA PRO A 204 -24.31 7.89 -2.32
C PRO A 204 -24.51 9.23 -1.60
N LEU A 205 -23.48 9.70 -0.87
CA LEU A 205 -23.50 11.00 -0.18
C LEU A 205 -23.02 12.15 -1.08
N ALA A 206 -22.53 11.86 -2.29
CA ALA A 206 -22.16 12.87 -3.26
C ALA A 206 -23.39 13.49 -3.94
N PRO A 207 -23.30 14.74 -4.45
CA PRO A 207 -24.38 15.37 -5.20
C PRO A 207 -24.86 14.50 -6.37
N PRO A 208 -26.13 14.51 -6.74
CA PRO A 208 -26.65 13.72 -7.84
C PRO A 208 -25.99 14.10 -9.17
N SER A 209 -25.32 13.19 -9.83
CA SER A 209 -24.74 13.30 -11.16
C SER A 209 -25.11 12.08 -12.01
N ALA A 210 -24.89 12.16 -13.31
CA ALA A 210 -25.46 11.24 -14.30
C ALA A 210 -24.88 9.82 -14.30
N SER A 211 -23.71 9.57 -13.71
CA SER A 211 -23.04 8.25 -13.75
C SER A 211 -23.15 7.50 -12.43
N GLY A 212 -23.41 6.20 -12.48
CA GLY A 212 -23.40 5.31 -11.31
C GLY A 212 -22.00 4.96 -10.80
N GLN A 213 -20.94 5.45 -11.46
CA GLN A 213 -19.55 5.19 -11.13
C GLN A 213 -18.80 6.50 -10.88
N ALA A 214 -17.81 6.45 -10.00
CA ALA A 214 -16.89 7.55 -9.72
C ALA A 214 -15.47 7.15 -10.10
N LEU A 215 -14.76 8.08 -10.73
CA LEU A 215 -13.34 8.02 -10.98
C LEU A 215 -12.62 8.84 -9.91
N GLU A 216 -11.61 8.25 -9.28
CA GLU A 216 -10.76 8.91 -8.29
C GLU A 216 -9.30 8.81 -8.74
N VAL A 217 -8.63 9.95 -8.88
CA VAL A 217 -7.20 10.02 -9.12
C VAL A 217 -6.48 10.01 -7.78
N ARG A 218 -5.46 9.20 -7.63
CA ARG A 218 -4.66 9.03 -6.42
C ARG A 218 -3.21 9.34 -6.69
N LEU A 219 -2.64 10.16 -5.81
CA LEU A 219 -1.23 10.53 -5.85
C LEU A 219 -0.60 10.24 -4.49
N GLY A 220 0.66 9.87 -4.49
CA GLY A 220 1.42 9.62 -3.27
C GLY A 220 2.89 9.93 -3.44
N ALA A 221 3.50 10.31 -2.32
CA ALA A 221 4.94 10.47 -2.20
C ALA A 221 5.39 9.94 -0.84
N LEU A 222 6.57 9.34 -0.80
CA LEU A 222 7.20 8.84 0.42
C LEU A 222 8.66 9.23 0.44
N LEU A 223 9.12 9.64 1.62
CA LEU A 223 10.52 9.71 1.97
C LEU A 223 10.77 8.82 3.18
N ALA A 224 11.75 7.94 3.08
CA ALA A 224 12.13 7.06 4.17
C ALA A 224 13.65 7.08 4.34
N THR A 225 14.13 7.01 5.58
CA THR A 225 15.56 6.86 5.83
C THR A 225 16.01 5.44 5.50
N THR A 226 17.24 5.30 5.00
CA THR A 226 17.87 4.00 4.77
C THR A 226 18.71 3.65 6.00
N GLY A 227 18.46 2.50 6.62
CA GLY A 227 19.18 2.09 7.82
C GLY A 227 18.86 0.66 8.20
N LYS A 228 19.72 0.08 9.06
CA LYS A 228 19.53 -1.29 9.56
C LYS A 228 18.73 -1.36 10.86
N GLN A 229 18.56 -0.21 11.52
CA GLN A 229 17.82 -0.08 12.79
C GLN A 229 16.49 0.62 12.55
N LEU A 230 16.19 1.64 13.36
CA LEU A 230 15.00 2.45 13.19
C LEU A 230 15.09 3.27 11.89
N ARG A 231 14.08 3.18 11.06
CA ARG A 231 13.92 3.96 9.81
C ARG A 231 12.74 4.90 9.96
N GLY A 232 12.98 6.19 9.78
CA GLY A 232 11.91 7.19 9.73
C GLY A 232 11.20 7.17 8.39
N GLU A 233 9.90 7.44 8.38
CA GLU A 233 9.07 7.55 7.18
C GLU A 233 8.19 8.79 7.24
N LEU A 234 8.05 9.48 6.10
CA LEU A 234 7.11 10.57 5.87
C LEU A 234 6.38 10.30 4.55
N ALA A 235 5.07 10.12 4.62
CA ALA A 235 4.22 9.85 3.47
C ALA A 235 3.20 10.98 3.29
N LEU A 236 3.03 11.42 2.05
CA LEU A 236 1.96 12.32 1.59
C LEU A 236 1.07 11.55 0.63
N ARG A 237 -0.24 11.66 0.81
CA ARG A 237 -1.22 11.00 -0.05
C ARG A 237 -2.36 11.96 -0.38
N GLY A 238 -2.79 11.93 -1.63
CA GLY A 238 -3.92 12.70 -2.14
C GLY A 238 -4.87 11.82 -2.92
N ALA A 239 -6.18 12.04 -2.73
CA ALA A 239 -7.24 11.40 -3.51
C ALA A 239 -8.21 12.48 -4.00
N PHE A 240 -8.42 12.51 -5.31
CA PHE A 240 -9.18 13.50 -6.05
C PHE A 240 -10.31 12.81 -6.76
N ALA A 241 -11.47 12.74 -6.14
CA ALA A 241 -12.66 12.10 -6.71
C ALA A 241 -13.44 13.09 -7.56
N ALA A 242 -13.85 12.66 -8.75
CA ALA A 242 -14.60 13.51 -9.69
C ALA A 242 -16.00 13.92 -9.14
N ASP A 243 -16.53 13.18 -8.17
CA ASP A 243 -17.80 13.42 -7.52
C ASP A 243 -17.69 14.15 -6.16
N ALA A 244 -16.46 14.54 -5.74
CA ALA A 244 -16.22 15.22 -4.49
C ALA A 244 -15.85 16.70 -4.72
N SER A 245 -16.40 17.58 -3.88
CA SER A 245 -16.11 19.02 -3.93
C SER A 245 -14.72 19.39 -3.40
N GLN A 246 -14.08 18.50 -2.63
CA GLN A 246 -12.79 18.73 -2.02
C GLN A 246 -11.91 17.48 -2.11
N PRO A 247 -10.60 17.62 -2.25
CA PRO A 247 -9.68 16.48 -2.21
C PRO A 247 -9.58 15.90 -0.79
N SER A 248 -9.15 14.65 -0.71
CA SER A 248 -8.67 14.02 0.51
C SER A 248 -7.15 14.04 0.48
N ILE A 249 -6.52 14.67 1.46
CA ILE A 249 -5.07 14.70 1.59
C ILE A 249 -4.70 14.18 2.98
N GLU A 250 -3.75 13.27 3.07
CA GLU A 250 -3.25 12.73 4.33
C GLU A 250 -1.73 12.85 4.36
N VAL A 251 -1.19 13.27 5.51
CA VAL A 251 0.24 13.29 5.80
C VAL A 251 0.47 12.33 6.96
N LEU A 252 1.28 11.31 6.74
CA LEU A 252 1.60 10.31 7.76
C LEU A 252 3.10 10.31 8.01
N ALA A 253 3.49 10.43 9.26
CA ALA A 253 4.88 10.36 9.70
C ALA A 253 5.04 9.27 10.75
N GLY A 254 6.20 8.64 10.78
CA GLY A 254 6.47 7.59 11.74
C GLY A 254 7.76 6.83 11.46
N GLY A 255 7.76 5.55 11.76
CA GLY A 255 8.96 4.76 11.57
C GLY A 255 8.72 3.26 11.51
N ARG A 256 9.80 2.58 11.15
CA ARG A 256 9.90 1.13 11.07
C ARG A 256 11.11 0.64 11.83
N MET A 257 10.92 -0.42 12.57
CA MET A 257 11.94 -1.05 13.37
C MET A 257 12.04 -2.54 13.04
N PRO A 258 13.11 -3.00 12.36
CA PRO A 258 13.33 -4.42 12.16
C PRO A 258 13.64 -5.07 13.51
N LEU A 259 12.91 -6.12 13.85
CA LEU A 259 13.16 -6.97 15.01
C LEU A 259 14.18 -8.05 14.67
N ASN A 260 14.12 -8.54 13.44
CA ASN A 260 15.07 -9.49 12.86
C ASN A 260 15.03 -9.33 11.33
N PRO A 261 15.85 -10.09 10.54
CA PRO A 261 15.86 -9.96 9.08
C PRO A 261 14.52 -10.17 8.38
N GLU A 262 13.58 -10.90 9.00
CA GLU A 262 12.29 -11.25 8.41
C GLU A 262 11.12 -10.46 9.01
N LEU A 263 11.24 -9.94 10.24
CA LEU A 263 10.15 -9.35 11.00
C LEU A 263 10.42 -7.87 11.30
N GLU A 264 9.45 -7.03 10.99
CA GLU A 264 9.55 -5.58 11.15
C GLU A 264 8.26 -5.02 11.78
N LEU A 265 8.41 -4.16 12.78
CA LEU A 265 7.33 -3.34 13.33
C LEU A 265 7.27 -2.00 12.61
N PHE A 266 6.07 -1.44 12.48
CA PHE A 266 5.88 -0.09 11.98
C PHE A 266 4.80 0.65 12.76
N ALA A 267 4.97 1.96 12.86
CA ALA A 267 3.97 2.87 13.41
C ALA A 267 4.04 4.20 12.66
N LEU A 268 2.88 4.69 12.22
CA LEU A 268 2.73 5.97 11.53
C LEU A 268 1.50 6.68 12.09
N ALA A 269 1.56 8.00 12.14
CA ALA A 269 0.41 8.81 12.52
C ALA A 269 0.43 10.13 11.75
N GLY A 270 -0.73 10.75 11.62
CA GLY A 270 -0.79 12.07 11.04
C GLY A 270 -2.20 12.59 10.77
N PRO A 271 -2.29 13.84 10.35
CA PRO A 271 -3.55 14.49 10.01
C PRO A 271 -4.01 14.15 8.60
N GLY A 272 -5.33 14.21 8.43
CA GLY A 272 -5.99 14.29 7.13
C GLY A 272 -6.64 15.65 6.94
N LEU A 273 -6.60 16.13 5.71
CA LEU A 273 -7.15 17.40 5.26
C LEU A 273 -8.19 17.15 4.17
N GLY A 274 -9.29 17.88 4.24
CA GLY A 274 -10.42 17.76 3.33
C GLY A 274 -11.69 17.29 4.02
N ALA A 275 -12.83 17.48 3.34
CA ALA A 275 -14.15 17.11 3.84
C ALA A 275 -14.74 15.89 3.11
N THR A 276 -13.95 15.22 2.29
CA THR A 276 -14.38 14.03 1.54
C THR A 276 -14.64 12.88 2.51
N PRO A 277 -15.77 12.17 2.40
CA PRO A 277 -16.05 10.99 3.22
C PRO A 277 -14.89 9.98 3.20
N GLY A 278 -14.44 9.56 4.38
CA GLY A 278 -13.29 8.67 4.54
C GLY A 278 -11.95 9.38 4.77
N THR A 279 -11.93 10.75 4.80
CA THR A 279 -10.78 11.53 5.21
C THR A 279 -10.85 11.77 6.71
N PRO A 280 -10.05 11.11 7.56
CA PRO A 280 -10.08 11.35 8.99
C PRO A 280 -9.35 12.66 9.33
N ILE A 281 -9.73 13.34 10.40
CA ILE A 281 -8.94 14.47 10.92
C ILE A 281 -7.57 13.99 11.42
N ALA A 282 -7.52 12.78 11.97
CA ALA A 282 -6.29 12.15 12.41
C ALA A 282 -6.36 10.64 12.19
N ARG A 283 -5.25 10.06 11.80
CA ARG A 283 -5.05 8.61 11.64
C ARG A 283 -3.83 8.16 12.43
N VAL A 284 -3.95 7.00 13.05
CA VAL A 284 -2.83 6.25 13.61
C VAL A 284 -2.84 4.86 12.97
N LEU A 285 -1.69 4.42 12.52
CA LEU A 285 -1.45 3.12 11.90
C LEU A 285 -0.31 2.44 12.62
N LEU A 286 -0.48 1.19 13.01
CA LEU A 286 0.57 0.38 13.63
C LEU A 286 0.43 -1.07 13.17
N GLY A 287 1.55 -1.79 13.14
CA GLY A 287 1.48 -3.17 12.73
C GLY A 287 2.84 -3.85 12.65
N VAL A 288 2.78 -5.05 12.09
CA VAL A 288 3.92 -5.93 11.91
C VAL A 288 3.91 -6.45 10.49
N SER A 289 5.09 -6.52 9.88
CA SER A 289 5.28 -7.18 8.59
C SER A 289 6.33 -8.27 8.72
N PHE A 290 6.01 -9.43 8.18
CA PHE A 290 6.90 -10.56 7.99
C PHE A 290 7.28 -10.64 6.52
N ARG A 291 8.57 -10.83 6.22
CA ARG A 291 9.06 -11.00 4.86
C ARG A 291 10.12 -12.09 4.82
N ARG A 292 9.94 -13.01 3.92
CA ARG A 292 10.92 -14.06 3.67
C ARG A 292 11.26 -14.11 2.18
N GLU A 293 12.54 -14.04 1.88
CA GLU A 293 13.04 -14.20 0.52
C GLU A 293 13.93 -15.44 0.46
N PRO A 294 13.79 -16.26 -0.59
CA PRO A 294 14.70 -17.35 -0.81
C PRO A 294 16.13 -16.81 -0.99
N PRO A 295 17.14 -17.54 -0.59
CA PRO A 295 18.52 -17.16 -0.85
C PRO A 295 18.73 -16.96 -2.35
N PRO A 296 19.57 -15.99 -2.76
CA PRO A 296 19.89 -15.80 -4.16
C PRO A 296 20.38 -17.14 -4.73
N ARG A 297 19.73 -17.58 -5.82
CA ARG A 297 20.28 -18.73 -6.57
C ARG A 297 21.67 -18.31 -7.03
N MET A 298 22.70 -18.94 -6.48
CA MET A 298 24.01 -18.90 -7.11
C MET A 298 23.84 -19.64 -8.45
N GLU A 299 23.67 -18.89 -9.53
CA GLU A 299 24.02 -19.42 -10.83
C GLU A 299 25.51 -19.68 -10.75
N PHE A 300 25.86 -20.92 -10.49
CA PHE A 300 27.22 -21.36 -10.79
C PHE A 300 27.36 -21.08 -12.28
N LEU A 301 28.01 -19.97 -12.61
CA LEU A 301 28.63 -19.84 -13.91
C LEU A 301 29.57 -21.05 -13.97
N THR A 302 29.10 -22.12 -14.55
CA THR A 302 29.98 -23.13 -15.12
C THR A 302 30.67 -22.41 -16.28
N GLU A 303 31.64 -21.57 -15.96
CA GLU A 303 32.66 -21.25 -16.93
C GLU A 303 33.14 -22.63 -17.40
N PRO A 304 33.03 -22.90 -18.70
CA PRO A 304 33.58 -24.12 -19.23
C PRO A 304 35.04 -24.12 -18.83
N VAL A 305 35.40 -25.00 -17.88
CA VAL A 305 36.80 -25.18 -17.47
C VAL A 305 37.59 -25.17 -18.77
N PRO A 306 38.50 -24.21 -19.00
CA PRO A 306 39.29 -24.21 -20.23
C PRO A 306 39.94 -25.58 -20.27
N ARG A 307 39.53 -26.41 -21.21
CA ARG A 307 40.20 -27.67 -21.48
C ARG A 307 41.64 -27.27 -21.88
N PHE A 308 42.53 -27.31 -20.90
CA PHE A 308 43.94 -27.25 -21.23
C PHE A 308 44.17 -28.38 -22.20
N ARG A 309 44.21 -28.05 -23.49
CA ARG A 309 44.73 -28.94 -24.51
C ARG A 309 46.18 -29.18 -24.07
N LEU A 310 46.46 -30.33 -23.53
CA LEU A 310 47.84 -30.80 -23.40
C LEU A 310 48.39 -30.80 -24.83
N GLU A 311 48.96 -29.68 -25.23
CA GLU A 311 49.76 -29.61 -26.44
C GLU A 311 50.89 -30.59 -26.22
N GLU A 312 50.89 -31.63 -27.05
CA GLU A 312 51.95 -32.67 -27.09
C GLU A 312 53.28 -31.95 -26.98
N ALA A 313 54.01 -32.35 -25.97
CA ALA A 313 55.37 -31.85 -25.74
C ALA A 313 56.18 -32.02 -27.04
N GLN A 314 56.33 -30.94 -27.78
CA GLN A 314 57.26 -30.91 -28.90
C GLN A 314 58.64 -31.14 -28.31
N THR A 315 59.25 -32.24 -28.70
CA THR A 315 60.65 -32.60 -28.42
C THR A 315 61.55 -31.40 -28.67
N PRO A 316 62.40 -31.00 -27.71
CA PRO A 316 63.24 -29.83 -27.86
C PRO A 316 64.25 -30.07 -29.01
N LYS A 317 64.14 -29.25 -30.06
CA LYS A 317 65.07 -29.17 -31.14
C LYS A 317 66.41 -28.67 -30.56
N LYS A 318 67.43 -29.48 -30.69
CA LYS A 318 68.81 -29.23 -30.22
C LYS A 318 69.30 -27.91 -30.81
N GLU A 319 69.37 -26.85 -30.00
CA GLU A 319 69.80 -25.52 -30.37
C GLU A 319 71.34 -25.45 -30.29
N GLU A 320 71.92 -25.07 -31.41
CA GLU A 320 73.37 -24.96 -31.58
C GLU A 320 73.85 -23.69 -30.89
N VAL A 321 74.79 -23.89 -29.92
CA VAL A 321 75.30 -22.85 -29.04
C VAL A 321 76.18 -21.89 -29.86
N ARG A 322 75.76 -20.65 -30.01
CA ARG A 322 76.51 -19.50 -30.50
C ARG A 322 77.18 -18.83 -29.27
N PRO A 323 78.48 -18.42 -29.37
CA PRO A 323 79.17 -17.78 -28.25
C PRO A 323 78.60 -16.35 -27.98
N GLU A 324 78.39 -16.08 -26.74
CA GLU A 324 77.83 -14.85 -26.15
C GLU A 324 78.82 -13.69 -26.24
N THR A 325 78.41 -12.58 -26.88
CA THR A 325 79.20 -11.32 -26.88
C THR A 325 78.83 -10.54 -25.63
N VAL A 326 79.76 -10.36 -24.74
CA VAL A 326 79.70 -9.61 -23.49
C VAL A 326 79.49 -8.13 -23.79
N VAL A 327 78.33 -7.57 -23.41
CA VAL A 327 78.03 -6.13 -23.43
C VAL A 327 78.23 -5.56 -22.02
N PRO A 328 79.01 -4.47 -21.85
CA PRO A 328 79.23 -3.89 -20.53
C PRO A 328 78.04 -3.18 -19.95
N VAL A 329 77.72 -3.38 -18.66
CA VAL A 329 76.64 -2.78 -17.88
C VAL A 329 77.01 -1.30 -17.59
N PRO A 330 76.09 -0.33 -17.87
CA PRO A 330 76.33 1.05 -17.45
C PRO A 330 76.03 1.24 -15.95
N THR A 331 76.98 1.90 -15.28
CA THR A 331 76.90 2.33 -13.91
C THR A 331 75.86 3.35 -13.66
N ARG A 332 74.90 3.06 -12.79
CA ARG A 332 73.81 3.97 -12.41
C ARG A 332 74.28 4.89 -11.28
N GLU A 333 74.36 6.20 -11.56
CA GLU A 333 74.63 7.22 -10.56
C GLU A 333 73.43 7.38 -9.61
N LEU A 334 73.80 7.40 -8.30
CA LEU A 334 72.85 7.67 -7.21
C LEU A 334 72.61 9.17 -7.11
N MET A 335 71.35 9.59 -7.31
CA MET A 335 70.92 10.95 -6.97
C MET A 335 70.60 11.05 -5.47
N PRO A 336 70.90 12.19 -4.84
CA PRO A 336 70.66 12.40 -3.41
C PRO A 336 69.18 12.73 -3.15
N SER A 337 68.67 12.21 -2.03
CA SER A 337 67.36 12.43 -1.49
C SER A 337 67.24 13.85 -0.94
N GLU A 338 66.33 14.65 -1.50
CA GLU A 338 65.85 15.88 -0.88
C GLU A 338 64.69 15.59 0.06
N ASN A 339 64.89 16.08 1.28
CA ASN A 339 63.92 16.08 2.36
C ASN A 339 63.11 17.38 2.30
N PRO A 340 61.79 17.42 2.33
CA PRO A 340 61.07 18.65 2.64
C PRO A 340 60.61 18.64 4.10
N SER A 341 61.18 19.53 4.88
CA SER A 341 60.60 20.06 6.10
C SER A 341 59.73 21.30 5.74
N THR A 342 58.48 21.29 6.11
CA THR A 342 57.66 22.23 6.94
C THR A 342 56.17 21.88 6.77
#